data_c14abb4fd48400f13a3d70389a217e45
#
_entry.id   c14abb4fd48400f13a3d70389a217e45
#
_cell.length_a   1.000
_cell.length_b   1.000
_cell.length_c   1.000
_cell.angle_alpha   90.00
_cell.angle_beta   90.00
_cell.angle_gamma   90.00
#
_symmetry.space_group_name_H-M   'P 1'
#
loop_
_entity.id
_entity.type
_entity.pdbx_description
1 polymer ?
#
loop_
_entity_poly.entity_id
_entity_poly.type
_entity_poly.pdbx_seq_one_letter_code
_entity_poly.pdbx_strand_id
1 'polypeptide(L)'
;HTDRLLKEVIAGTELQQRMVAAYPVGFSIDGSNGIDICASANQTGCQVSWNTNSADAMVILAEPGDICVNPITWQTNDAMAPASDNLGSISFNAGESLEKAVTGAQCLNSQLIVEEINSDNFTLMPFGPGNYHMYDYSFFHMNIRANAKDRVAAYLAAQQSGAADDELMRTLLQETGS
;
A
#
# COMPACT_ATOMS: atom_id res chain seq x y z
N HIS A 1 6.57 14.82 -2.60
CA HIS A 1 7.86 14.75 -1.85
C HIS A 1 8.31 13.31 -1.62
N THR A 2 7.42 12.39 -1.24
CA THR A 2 7.77 10.98 -0.97
C THR A 2 8.37 10.28 -2.19
N ASP A 3 7.78 10.45 -3.37
CA ASP A 3 8.28 9.89 -4.63
C ASP A 3 9.72 10.35 -4.93
N ARG A 4 9.99 11.64 -4.76
CA ARG A 4 11.33 12.19 -4.92
C ARG A 4 12.32 11.63 -3.90
N LEU A 5 11.90 11.45 -2.64
CA LEU A 5 12.71 10.82 -1.60
C LEU A 5 13.06 9.37 -1.97
N LEU A 6 12.08 8.60 -2.43
CA LEU A 6 12.29 7.23 -2.90
C LEU A 6 13.30 7.20 -4.04
N LYS A 7 13.16 8.06 -5.03
CA LYS A 7 14.02 8.12 -6.21
C LYS A 7 15.44 8.60 -5.93
N GLU A 8 15.59 9.68 -5.17
CA GLU A 8 16.89 10.38 -5.04
C GLU A 8 17.73 9.89 -3.86
N VAL A 9 17.11 9.27 -2.84
CA VAL A 9 17.78 8.94 -1.58
C VAL A 9 17.74 7.45 -1.27
N ILE A 10 16.65 6.75 -1.61
CA ILE A 10 16.43 5.36 -1.18
C ILE A 10 16.77 4.37 -2.29
N ALA A 11 16.29 4.58 -3.51
CA ALA A 11 16.45 3.63 -4.61
C ALA A 11 17.94 3.34 -4.92
N GLY A 12 18.28 2.05 -4.98
CA GLY A 12 19.62 1.57 -5.27
C GLY A 12 20.65 1.76 -4.15
N THR A 13 20.23 2.18 -2.95
CA THR A 13 21.13 2.40 -1.80
C THR A 13 20.91 1.36 -0.69
N GLU A 14 21.77 1.35 0.32
CA GLU A 14 21.60 0.52 1.52
C GLU A 14 20.30 0.83 2.28
N LEU A 15 19.74 2.03 2.12
CA LEU A 15 18.45 2.39 2.73
C LEU A 15 17.30 1.59 2.14
N GLN A 16 17.35 1.22 0.87
CA GLN A 16 16.34 0.37 0.25
C GLN A 16 16.30 -1.02 0.91
N GLN A 17 17.45 -1.59 1.26
CA GLN A 17 17.54 -2.89 1.95
C GLN A 17 16.94 -2.85 3.36
N ARG A 18 16.89 -1.67 3.96
CA ARG A 18 16.32 -1.42 5.29
C ARG A 18 14.85 -0.99 5.25
N MET A 19 14.31 -0.79 4.05
CA MET A 19 12.91 -0.37 3.88
C MET A 19 11.97 -1.56 3.96
N VAL A 20 11.01 -1.52 4.87
CA VAL A 20 9.94 -2.53 4.93
C VAL A 20 8.98 -2.34 3.77
N ALA A 21 8.36 -1.19 3.64
CA ALA A 21 7.56 -0.77 2.50
C ALA A 21 7.31 0.74 2.54
N ALA A 22 7.02 1.35 1.39
CA ALA A 22 6.56 2.73 1.28
C ALA A 22 5.09 2.77 0.85
N TYR A 23 4.32 3.71 1.44
CA TYR A 23 2.90 3.91 1.14
C TYR A 23 2.65 5.36 0.67
N PRO A 24 3.17 5.78 -0.50
CA PRO A 24 2.95 7.12 -1.04
C PRO A 24 1.57 7.23 -1.70
N VAL A 25 0.51 7.23 -0.91
CA VAL A 25 -0.89 7.15 -1.34
C VAL A 25 -1.47 8.53 -1.62
N GLY A 26 -2.39 8.62 -2.57
CA GLY A 26 -3.21 9.81 -2.81
C GLY A 26 -2.56 10.85 -3.74
N PHE A 27 -1.58 10.46 -4.54
CA PHE A 27 -0.95 11.31 -5.54
C PHE A 27 -0.49 10.50 -6.75
N SER A 28 -0.26 11.17 -7.88
CA SER A 28 0.26 10.52 -9.08
C SER A 28 1.65 9.93 -8.83
N ILE A 29 1.77 8.61 -8.94
CA ILE A 29 3.01 7.83 -8.83
C ILE A 29 2.98 6.71 -9.86
N ASP A 30 3.86 6.79 -10.84
CA ASP A 30 3.95 5.86 -11.97
C ASP A 30 4.93 4.68 -11.77
N GLY A 31 5.63 4.64 -10.62
CA GLY A 31 6.63 3.61 -10.32
C GLY A 31 8.00 3.84 -10.96
N SER A 32 8.23 4.95 -11.64
CA SER A 32 9.51 5.26 -12.28
C SER A 32 10.62 5.69 -11.32
N ASN A 33 10.35 5.68 -10.02
CA ASN A 33 11.28 6.08 -8.96
C ASN A 33 12.33 5.02 -8.60
N GLY A 34 12.32 3.84 -9.23
CA GLY A 34 13.29 2.78 -9.01
C GLY A 34 12.99 1.86 -7.82
N ILE A 35 11.82 2.00 -7.19
CA ILE A 35 11.32 1.09 -6.15
C ILE A 35 10.26 0.16 -6.76
N ASP A 36 10.39 -1.13 -6.55
CA ASP A 36 9.42 -2.12 -7.04
C ASP A 36 8.02 -1.87 -6.48
N ILE A 37 6.98 -2.17 -7.28
CA ILE A 37 5.59 -2.15 -6.83
C ILE A 37 5.31 -3.44 -6.06
N CYS A 38 4.72 -3.33 -4.88
CA CYS A 38 4.33 -4.50 -4.10
C CYS A 38 3.21 -5.27 -4.82
N ALA A 39 3.42 -6.56 -5.06
CA ALA A 39 2.47 -7.46 -5.72
C ALA A 39 1.81 -8.45 -4.75
N SER A 40 2.15 -8.41 -3.47
CA SER A 40 1.55 -9.25 -2.42
C SER A 40 1.56 -8.57 -1.05
N ALA A 41 0.75 -9.09 -0.14
CA ALA A 41 0.55 -8.52 1.19
C ALA A 41 1.81 -8.50 2.07
N ASN A 42 2.72 -9.45 1.89
CA ASN A 42 3.92 -9.61 2.74
C ASN A 42 5.24 -9.29 2.03
N GLN A 43 5.20 -8.82 0.77
CA GLN A 43 6.40 -8.38 0.06
C GLN A 43 7.00 -7.15 0.75
N THR A 44 8.32 -7.10 0.86
CA THR A 44 9.07 -5.99 1.49
C THR A 44 10.03 -5.33 0.50
N GLY A 45 10.57 -4.16 0.85
CA GLY A 45 11.44 -3.39 -0.03
C GLY A 45 10.73 -2.75 -1.23
N CYS A 46 9.41 -2.62 -1.19
CA CYS A 46 8.55 -2.20 -2.29
C CYS A 46 7.63 -1.04 -1.90
N GLN A 47 6.89 -0.50 -2.86
CA GLN A 47 5.94 0.59 -2.66
C GLN A 47 4.52 0.19 -3.04
N VAL A 48 3.54 0.83 -2.40
CA VAL A 48 2.13 0.76 -2.76
C VAL A 48 1.57 2.16 -2.94
N SER A 49 0.69 2.36 -3.92
CA SER A 49 -0.04 3.59 -4.10
C SER A 49 -1.43 3.31 -4.64
N TRP A 50 -2.34 4.24 -4.41
CA TRP A 50 -3.67 4.30 -5.00
C TRP A 50 -4.25 5.70 -4.87
N ASN A 51 -5.28 6.00 -5.67
CA ASN A 51 -6.13 7.20 -5.59
C ASN A 51 -7.58 6.75 -5.61
N THR A 52 -8.34 7.10 -4.58
CA THR A 52 -9.69 6.58 -4.36
C THR A 52 -10.74 7.47 -5.01
N ASN A 53 -11.54 6.87 -5.89
CA ASN A 53 -12.61 7.54 -6.63
C ASN A 53 -13.84 6.63 -6.77
N SER A 54 -15.03 7.22 -7.01
CA SER A 54 -16.13 6.48 -7.63
C SER A 54 -15.90 6.35 -9.14
N ALA A 55 -16.61 5.44 -9.78
CA ALA A 55 -16.44 5.15 -11.21
C ALA A 55 -16.73 6.34 -12.13
N ASP A 56 -17.55 7.28 -11.69
CA ASP A 56 -18.00 8.48 -12.41
C ASP A 56 -17.32 9.78 -11.92
N ALA A 57 -16.36 9.68 -11.01
CA ALA A 57 -15.65 10.84 -10.48
C ALA A 57 -14.77 11.52 -11.54
N MET A 58 -14.62 12.84 -11.39
CA MET A 58 -13.57 13.56 -12.11
C MET A 58 -12.21 13.24 -11.48
N VAL A 59 -11.31 12.67 -12.26
CA VAL A 59 -9.95 12.34 -11.82
C VAL A 59 -9.08 13.59 -11.85
N ILE A 60 -8.46 13.94 -10.72
CA ILE A 60 -7.67 15.18 -10.60
C ILE A 60 -6.22 14.89 -10.17
N LEU A 61 -6.00 13.86 -9.34
CA LEU A 61 -4.72 13.60 -8.69
C LEU A 61 -4.05 12.30 -9.18
N ALA A 62 -4.61 11.65 -10.16
CA ALA A 62 -4.09 10.44 -10.77
C ALA A 62 -3.95 10.62 -12.29
N GLU A 63 -2.93 9.96 -12.85
CA GLU A 63 -2.65 9.96 -14.29
C GLU A 63 -2.73 8.53 -14.85
N PRO A 64 -2.99 8.35 -16.15
CA PRO A 64 -2.90 7.03 -16.76
C PRO A 64 -1.49 6.44 -16.61
N GLY A 65 -1.40 5.22 -16.09
CA GLY A 65 -0.13 4.55 -15.81
C GLY A 65 0.32 4.62 -14.34
N ASP A 66 -0.39 5.36 -13.50
CA ASP A 66 -0.13 5.38 -12.06
C ASP A 66 -0.34 4.01 -11.42
N ILE A 67 0.39 3.78 -10.35
CA ILE A 67 0.26 2.57 -9.53
C ILE A 67 -1.12 2.53 -8.88
N CYS A 68 -1.80 1.38 -9.02
CA CYS A 68 -2.90 1.02 -8.17
C CYS A 68 -2.64 -0.34 -7.51
N VAL A 69 -2.47 -0.34 -6.18
CA VAL A 69 -2.47 -1.53 -5.35
C VAL A 69 -3.72 -1.51 -4.49
N ASN A 70 -4.60 -2.50 -4.65
CA ASN A 70 -5.84 -2.56 -3.88
C ASN A 70 -5.53 -2.78 -2.38
N PRO A 71 -5.87 -1.86 -1.48
CA PRO A 71 -5.52 -1.93 -0.05
C PRO A 71 -6.30 -2.99 0.73
N ILE A 72 -7.25 -3.69 0.10
CA ILE A 72 -7.95 -4.84 0.70
C ILE A 72 -7.18 -6.13 0.38
N THR A 73 -6.76 -6.32 -0.88
CA THR A 73 -6.11 -7.57 -1.35
C THR A 73 -4.59 -7.47 -1.42
N TRP A 74 -4.03 -6.28 -1.45
CA TRP A 74 -2.61 -5.96 -1.66
C TRP A 74 -2.07 -6.47 -3.01
N GLN A 75 -2.94 -6.49 -4.02
CA GLN A 75 -2.63 -6.90 -5.39
C GLN A 75 -2.85 -5.76 -6.37
N THR A 76 -2.22 -5.88 -7.55
CA THR A 76 -2.30 -4.88 -8.64
C THR A 76 -3.30 -5.25 -9.73
N ASN A 77 -4.00 -6.40 -9.59
CA ASN A 77 -5.00 -6.84 -10.56
C ASN A 77 -6.32 -6.06 -10.41
N ASP A 78 -7.22 -6.29 -11.36
CA ASP A 78 -8.54 -5.66 -11.44
C ASP A 78 -9.65 -6.47 -10.73
N ALA A 79 -9.28 -7.42 -9.88
CA ALA A 79 -10.26 -8.17 -9.11
C ALA A 79 -10.96 -7.28 -8.08
N MET A 80 -12.30 -7.33 -8.05
CA MET A 80 -13.10 -6.63 -7.05
C MET A 80 -12.92 -7.29 -5.68
N ALA A 81 -12.57 -6.49 -4.68
CA ALA A 81 -12.59 -6.88 -3.28
C ALA A 81 -13.89 -6.36 -2.63
N PRO A 82 -14.75 -7.24 -2.08
CA PRO A 82 -16.03 -6.81 -1.53
C PRO A 82 -15.87 -6.03 -0.23
N ALA A 83 -16.87 -5.22 0.12
CA ALA A 83 -16.88 -4.45 1.36
C ALA A 83 -16.70 -5.30 2.63
N SER A 84 -17.16 -6.57 2.60
CA SER A 84 -16.99 -7.51 3.72
C SER A 84 -15.52 -7.77 4.09
N ASP A 85 -14.59 -7.61 3.16
CA ASP A 85 -13.17 -7.83 3.36
C ASP A 85 -12.43 -6.57 3.83
N ASN A 86 -13.13 -5.41 3.87
CA ASN A 86 -12.64 -4.19 4.47
C ASN A 86 -12.67 -4.33 6.00
N LEU A 87 -11.51 -4.41 6.61
CA LEU A 87 -11.33 -4.64 8.05
C LEU A 87 -11.79 -3.48 8.93
N GLY A 88 -11.89 -2.29 8.37
CA GLY A 88 -12.44 -1.12 9.05
C GLY A 88 -11.84 0.20 8.59
N SER A 89 -12.71 1.18 8.60
CA SER A 89 -12.50 2.56 8.19
C SER A 89 -12.63 3.50 9.39
N ILE A 90 -11.94 4.62 9.36
CA ILE A 90 -12.05 5.67 10.39
C ILE A 90 -12.27 7.00 9.69
N SER A 91 -13.44 7.61 9.89
CA SER A 91 -13.71 8.96 9.37
C SER A 91 -13.25 10.02 10.36
N PHE A 92 -12.36 10.91 9.91
CA PHE A 92 -11.95 12.08 10.70
C PHE A 92 -13.08 13.10 10.92
N ASN A 93 -14.19 13.02 10.17
CA ASN A 93 -15.37 13.86 10.33
C ASN A 93 -16.29 13.41 11.45
N ALA A 94 -16.21 12.15 11.87
CA ALA A 94 -17.20 11.50 12.74
C ALA A 94 -16.63 11.10 14.11
N GLY A 95 -15.62 11.81 14.62
CA GLY A 95 -15.07 11.55 15.94
C GLY A 95 -14.30 10.25 16.07
N GLU A 96 -13.63 9.82 15.01
CA GLU A 96 -12.71 8.66 14.98
C GLU A 96 -13.37 7.30 15.32
N SER A 97 -14.67 7.14 15.10
CA SER A 97 -15.31 5.84 15.27
C SER A 97 -14.87 4.85 14.18
N LEU A 98 -14.59 3.61 14.58
CA LEU A 98 -14.26 2.53 13.67
C LEU A 98 -15.53 1.95 13.04
N GLU A 99 -15.62 1.98 11.72
CA GLU A 99 -16.71 1.42 10.94
C GLU A 99 -16.22 0.28 10.06
N LYS A 100 -16.92 -0.86 10.06
CA LYS A 100 -16.56 -2.04 9.25
C LYS A 100 -17.35 -2.07 7.96
N ALA A 101 -16.76 -2.72 6.94
CA ALA A 101 -17.41 -2.96 5.66
C ALA A 101 -17.99 -1.69 5.00
N VAL A 102 -17.28 -0.57 5.12
CA VAL A 102 -17.73 0.73 4.60
C VAL A 102 -17.79 0.70 3.08
N THR A 103 -16.77 0.13 2.42
CA THR A 103 -16.75 0.00 0.96
C THR A 103 -15.84 -1.14 0.52
N GLY A 104 -16.14 -1.73 -0.64
CA GLY A 104 -15.24 -2.57 -1.41
C GLY A 104 -14.34 -1.72 -2.31
N ALA A 105 -13.39 -2.36 -3.02
CA ALA A 105 -12.47 -1.64 -3.89
C ALA A 105 -11.96 -2.49 -5.05
N GLN A 106 -11.70 -1.84 -6.19
CA GLN A 106 -11.15 -2.43 -7.41
C GLN A 106 -10.15 -1.49 -8.07
N CYS A 107 -9.00 -2.00 -8.50
CA CYS A 107 -8.09 -1.22 -9.35
C CYS A 107 -8.58 -1.21 -10.80
N LEU A 108 -8.95 -0.05 -11.32
CA LEU A 108 -9.33 0.15 -12.72
C LEU A 108 -8.70 1.43 -13.27
N ASN A 109 -8.08 1.36 -14.44
CA ASN A 109 -7.52 2.51 -15.13
C ASN A 109 -6.61 3.37 -14.22
N SER A 110 -5.69 2.73 -13.51
CA SER A 110 -4.74 3.38 -12.57
C SER A 110 -5.39 4.04 -11.35
N GLN A 111 -6.65 3.72 -11.05
CA GLN A 111 -7.38 4.26 -9.90
C GLN A 111 -7.95 3.17 -9.04
N LEU A 112 -8.15 3.46 -7.76
CA LEU A 112 -8.88 2.63 -6.86
C LEU A 112 -10.36 3.05 -6.88
N ILE A 113 -11.16 2.30 -7.61
CA ILE A 113 -12.59 2.52 -7.68
C ILE A 113 -13.27 1.85 -6.50
N VAL A 114 -14.01 2.65 -5.72
CA VAL A 114 -14.83 2.17 -4.60
C VAL A 114 -16.28 2.05 -5.02
N GLU A 115 -16.96 1.07 -4.43
CA GLU A 115 -18.40 0.87 -4.59
C GLU A 115 -19.20 1.84 -3.73
N GLU A 116 -20.47 1.54 -3.50
CA GLU A 116 -21.34 2.27 -2.59
C GLU A 116 -20.68 2.40 -1.20
N ILE A 117 -20.71 3.60 -0.66
CA ILE A 117 -20.19 3.89 0.68
C ILE A 117 -21.29 3.61 1.70
N ASN A 118 -21.13 2.54 2.47
CA ASN A 118 -22.09 2.10 3.51
C ASN A 118 -21.93 2.92 4.82
N SER A 119 -21.88 4.23 4.70
CA SER A 119 -21.70 5.15 5.84
C SER A 119 -22.00 6.59 5.44
N ASP A 120 -22.64 7.33 6.35
CA ASP A 120 -22.91 8.76 6.20
C ASP A 120 -21.75 9.65 6.67
N ASN A 121 -20.64 9.06 7.09
CA ASN A 121 -19.52 9.77 7.71
C ASN A 121 -18.38 10.15 6.73
N PHE A 122 -18.48 9.76 5.46
CA PHE A 122 -17.44 9.99 4.44
C PHE A 122 -17.96 10.94 3.35
N THR A 123 -18.35 12.15 3.74
CA THR A 123 -19.05 13.11 2.88
C THR A 123 -18.19 14.27 2.38
N LEU A 124 -16.96 14.42 2.87
CA LEU A 124 -16.06 15.50 2.47
C LEU A 124 -15.38 15.21 1.14
N MET A 125 -15.82 15.88 0.07
CA MET A 125 -15.30 15.72 -1.28
C MET A 125 -14.88 17.08 -1.89
N PRO A 126 -13.79 17.71 -1.38
CA PRO A 126 -13.39 19.06 -1.81
C PRO A 126 -12.91 19.11 -3.26
N PHE A 127 -12.57 17.96 -3.85
CA PHE A 127 -12.12 17.83 -5.24
C PHE A 127 -13.24 17.45 -6.20
N GLY A 128 -14.48 17.49 -5.75
CA GLY A 128 -15.70 17.20 -6.54
C GLY A 128 -16.38 15.89 -6.16
N PRO A 129 -17.61 15.69 -6.64
CA PRO A 129 -18.40 14.50 -6.35
C PRO A 129 -17.66 13.22 -6.75
N GLY A 130 -17.69 12.20 -5.87
CA GLY A 130 -17.06 10.92 -6.10
C GLY A 130 -15.54 10.89 -5.98
N ASN A 131 -14.88 12.04 -5.77
CA ASN A 131 -13.44 12.06 -5.48
C ASN A 131 -13.22 11.91 -3.97
N TYR A 132 -12.74 10.73 -3.58
CA TYR A 132 -12.55 10.35 -2.17
C TYR A 132 -11.09 10.48 -1.70
N HIS A 133 -10.27 11.26 -2.37
CA HIS A 133 -8.86 11.46 -2.02
C HIS A 133 -8.64 11.77 -0.52
N MET A 134 -9.52 12.55 0.10
CA MET A 134 -9.43 12.84 1.54
C MET A 134 -9.52 11.60 2.42
N TYR A 135 -10.05 10.50 1.88
CA TYR A 135 -10.26 9.25 2.61
C TYR A 135 -9.38 8.10 2.13
N ASP A 136 -8.36 8.35 1.31
CA ASP A 136 -7.46 7.30 0.79
C ASP A 136 -6.92 6.38 1.90
N TYR A 137 -6.46 6.94 3.03
CA TYR A 137 -6.06 6.17 4.20
C TYR A 137 -7.23 5.77 5.08
N SER A 138 -8.23 6.62 5.22
CA SER A 138 -9.35 6.47 6.15
C SER A 138 -10.23 5.27 5.83
N PHE A 139 -10.56 5.05 4.57
CA PHE A 139 -11.38 3.91 4.14
C PHE A 139 -10.74 2.56 4.46
N PHE A 140 -9.42 2.49 4.42
CA PHE A 140 -8.69 1.22 4.55
C PHE A 140 -7.78 1.20 5.79
N HIS A 141 -8.12 2.00 6.80
CA HIS A 141 -7.27 2.19 7.99
C HIS A 141 -6.83 0.87 8.63
N MET A 142 -7.76 -0.05 8.87
CA MET A 142 -7.45 -1.32 9.52
C MET A 142 -6.75 -2.31 8.60
N ASN A 143 -7.01 -2.26 7.29
CA ASN A 143 -6.27 -3.04 6.29
C ASN A 143 -4.80 -2.59 6.23
N ILE A 144 -4.56 -1.27 6.21
CA ILE A 144 -3.20 -0.70 6.23
C ILE A 144 -2.47 -1.08 7.54
N ARG A 145 -3.16 -0.95 8.68
CA ARG A 145 -2.59 -1.32 9.98
C ARG A 145 -2.22 -2.79 10.06
N ALA A 146 -3.07 -3.70 9.57
CA ALA A 146 -2.78 -5.13 9.52
C ALA A 146 -1.59 -5.41 8.60
N ASN A 147 -1.63 -4.89 7.38
CA ASN A 147 -0.58 -5.08 6.37
C ASN A 147 0.79 -4.56 6.84
N ALA A 148 0.84 -3.38 7.47
CA ALA A 148 2.10 -2.86 8.01
C ALA A 148 2.74 -3.82 9.03
N LYS A 149 1.93 -4.45 9.89
CA LYS A 149 2.41 -5.46 10.86
C LYS A 149 2.92 -6.72 10.15
N ASP A 150 2.18 -7.21 9.15
CA ASP A 150 2.53 -8.42 8.41
C ASP A 150 3.82 -8.23 7.62
N ARG A 151 4.01 -7.07 6.99
CA ARG A 151 5.25 -6.72 6.29
C ARG A 151 6.44 -6.59 7.25
N VAL A 152 6.26 -5.98 8.42
CA VAL A 152 7.32 -5.93 9.44
C VAL A 152 7.70 -7.35 9.89
N ALA A 153 6.73 -8.22 10.14
CA ALA A 153 7.01 -9.61 10.51
C ALA A 153 7.76 -10.36 9.39
N ALA A 154 7.35 -10.19 8.13
CA ALA A 154 8.02 -10.79 6.98
C ALA A 154 9.46 -10.28 6.82
N TYR A 155 9.68 -8.99 7.00
CA TYR A 155 11.01 -8.37 6.95
C TYR A 155 11.94 -8.96 8.03
N LEU A 156 11.48 -9.03 9.28
CA LEU A 156 12.25 -9.57 10.38
C LEU A 156 12.57 -11.06 10.19
N ALA A 157 11.62 -11.85 9.68
CA ALA A 157 11.85 -13.26 9.35
C ALA A 157 12.92 -13.44 8.26
N ALA A 158 12.89 -12.61 7.22
CA ALA A 158 13.89 -12.64 6.15
C ALA A 158 15.29 -12.28 6.66
N GLN A 159 15.41 -11.30 7.56
CA GLN A 159 16.69 -10.94 8.18
C GLN A 159 17.27 -12.07 9.03
N GLN A 160 16.43 -12.79 9.77
CA GLN A 160 16.84 -13.93 10.58
C GLN A 160 17.33 -15.10 9.71
N SER A 161 16.62 -15.39 8.61
CA SER A 161 17.02 -16.45 7.66
C SER A 161 18.35 -16.14 6.99
N GLY A 162 18.55 -14.91 6.52
CA GLY A 162 19.81 -14.48 5.91
C GLY A 162 21.01 -14.58 6.88
N ALA A 163 20.81 -14.19 8.14
CA ALA A 163 21.85 -14.30 9.15
C ALA A 163 22.22 -15.77 9.47
N ALA A 164 21.24 -16.67 9.47
CA ALA A 164 21.47 -18.10 9.68
C ALA A 164 22.25 -18.75 8.50
N ASP A 165 21.89 -18.37 7.26
CA ASP A 165 22.59 -18.85 6.06
C ASP A 165 24.04 -18.35 6.01
N ASP A 166 24.30 -17.10 6.39
CA ASP A 166 25.65 -16.54 6.48
C ASP A 166 26.50 -17.24 7.52
N GLU A 167 25.95 -17.60 8.67
CA GLU A 167 26.65 -18.32 9.72
C GLU A 167 26.97 -19.75 9.29
N LEU A 168 26.05 -20.45 8.64
CA LEU A 168 26.27 -21.78 8.07
C LEU A 168 27.38 -21.76 7.03
N MET A 169 27.36 -20.79 6.10
CA MET A 169 28.39 -20.65 5.08
C MET A 169 29.80 -20.40 5.67
N ARG A 170 29.89 -19.57 6.71
CA ARG A 170 31.16 -19.35 7.42
C ARG A 170 31.69 -20.64 8.05
N THR A 171 30.82 -21.43 8.67
CA THR A 171 31.18 -22.72 9.30
C THR A 171 31.69 -23.70 8.26
N LEU A 172 30.99 -23.87 7.15
CA LEU A 172 31.39 -24.76 6.06
C LEU A 172 32.77 -24.37 5.44
N LEU A 173 33.00 -23.06 5.26
CA LEU A 173 34.28 -22.56 4.74
C LEU A 173 35.46 -22.81 5.70
N GLN A 174 35.19 -22.81 7.01
CA GLN A 174 36.22 -23.14 8.01
C GLN A 174 36.58 -24.65 8.02
N GLU A 175 35.56 -25.50 7.81
CA GLU A 175 35.77 -26.96 7.78
C GLU A 175 36.46 -27.45 6.49
N THR A 176 36.29 -26.75 5.37
CA THR A 176 36.88 -27.12 4.07
C THR A 176 38.26 -26.48 3.81
N GLY A 177 38.71 -25.57 4.64
CA GLY A 177 39.99 -24.83 4.50
C GLY A 177 41.11 -25.36 5.37
N SER A 178 40.99 -26.55 5.96
CA SER A 178 42.03 -27.22 6.79
C SER A 178 42.68 -28.43 6.12
#